data_3b6b5f9951996073e92d9a6c20fad739
#
_entry.id   3b6b5f9951996073e92d9a6c20fad739
#
_cell.length_a   1.000
_cell.length_b   1.000
_cell.length_c   1.000
_cell.angle_alpha   90.00
_cell.angle_beta   90.00
_cell.angle_gamma   90.00
#
_symmetry.space_group_name_H-M   'P 1'
#
loop_
_entity.id
_entity.type
_entity.pdbx_description
1 polymer ?
#
loop_
_entity_poly.entity_id
_entity_poly.type
_entity_poly.pdbx_seq_one_letter_code
_entity_poly.pdbx_strand_id
1 'polypeptide(L)'
;MPNDERNLETLPDGALGLIPLESCKELGLKVDKYLVGWREKRQHQHASDLAFKDYRRDSYIISTAVPRFGTGEAKGVIKESVRGYDLYLMVDVTNYSLTYSVCGHENHMSPDDHYADLKRIIAAVGGKARRITVIIPFLYESRQHKRTARESLDCALALQELTAMGVDNIITFDAHDPRVQNAIPLKGFETVQPAYQFIKGILKNCDDLKLDNDHLMIISPDEGGTNRAVYLANVLGVDMGMFYKRRDY
;
A
#
# COMPACT_ATOMS: atom_id res chain seq x y z
N MET A 1 16.61 11.68 -17.88
CA MET A 1 16.29 13.08 -17.55
C MET A 1 17.27 13.50 -16.46
N PRO A 2 17.92 14.66 -16.57
CA PRO A 2 18.74 15.15 -15.47
C PRO A 2 17.81 15.41 -14.28
N ASN A 3 18.13 14.82 -13.14
CA ASN A 3 17.48 15.15 -11.88
C ASN A 3 17.68 16.64 -11.64
N ASP A 4 16.60 17.41 -11.71
CA ASP A 4 16.63 18.80 -11.30
C ASP A 4 16.70 18.82 -9.77
N GLU A 5 17.92 18.94 -9.25
CA GLU A 5 18.22 18.96 -7.81
C GLU A 5 17.51 20.13 -7.08
N ARG A 6 16.97 21.09 -7.83
CA ARG A 6 16.30 22.30 -7.29
C ARG A 6 14.93 22.06 -6.68
N ASN A 7 14.30 20.91 -6.93
CA ASN A 7 12.93 20.62 -6.45
C ASN A 7 12.85 19.78 -5.17
N LEU A 8 13.97 19.53 -4.49
CA LEU A 8 14.02 18.68 -3.29
C LEU A 8 14.11 19.46 -1.97
N GLU A 9 14.02 20.78 -2.01
CA GLU A 9 14.08 21.67 -0.83
C GLU A 9 12.71 21.92 -0.18
N THR A 10 11.80 20.95 -0.24
CA THR A 10 10.57 21.05 0.55
C THR A 10 10.83 20.61 1.99
N LEU A 11 10.41 21.46 2.94
CA LEU A 11 10.45 21.12 4.35
C LEU A 11 9.62 19.87 4.61
N PRO A 12 10.10 18.94 5.47
CA PRO A 12 9.30 17.79 5.87
C PRO A 12 8.01 18.24 6.57
N ASP A 13 6.89 17.58 6.27
CA ASP A 13 5.62 17.81 6.95
C ASP A 13 5.71 17.47 8.46
N GLY A 14 6.56 16.53 8.81
CA GLY A 14 6.83 16.07 10.16
C GLY A 14 7.90 15.00 10.20
N ALA A 15 8.25 14.54 11.39
CA ALA A 15 9.12 13.37 11.53
C ALA A 15 8.45 12.14 10.90
N LEU A 16 9.17 11.43 10.04
CA LEU A 16 8.65 10.24 9.39
C LEU A 16 8.48 9.09 10.39
N GLY A 17 7.33 8.43 10.37
CA GLY A 17 7.08 7.20 11.11
C GLY A 17 6.42 6.13 10.24
N LEU A 18 6.95 4.90 10.30
CA LEU A 18 6.37 3.73 9.67
C LEU A 18 5.69 2.85 10.72
N ILE A 19 4.47 2.45 10.46
CA ILE A 19 3.71 1.50 11.27
C ILE A 19 3.30 0.32 10.39
N PRO A 20 4.21 -0.64 10.13
CA PRO A 20 3.80 -1.89 9.49
C PRO A 20 3.02 -2.74 10.51
N LEU A 21 1.76 -3.02 10.22
CA LEU A 21 0.98 -4.00 10.97
C LEU A 21 1.61 -5.38 10.77
N GLU A 22 1.31 -6.33 11.65
CA GLU A 22 1.93 -7.66 11.62
C GLU A 22 1.79 -8.34 10.24
N SER A 23 0.65 -8.13 9.55
CA SER A 23 0.41 -8.68 8.21
C SER A 23 1.33 -8.12 7.12
N CYS A 24 1.96 -6.96 7.35
CA CYS A 24 2.82 -6.25 6.40
C CYS A 24 4.25 -6.05 6.93
N LYS A 25 4.63 -6.74 7.99
CA LYS A 25 5.86 -6.54 8.74
C LYS A 25 7.12 -6.73 7.90
N GLU A 26 7.18 -7.80 7.11
CA GLU A 26 8.34 -8.06 6.25
C GLU A 26 8.56 -6.95 5.20
N LEU A 27 7.48 -6.50 4.56
CA LEU A 27 7.53 -5.39 3.61
C LEU A 27 7.96 -4.10 4.31
N GLY A 28 7.40 -3.83 5.50
CA GLY A 28 7.74 -2.67 6.30
C GLY A 28 9.22 -2.62 6.68
N LEU A 29 9.81 -3.74 7.10
CA LEU A 29 11.24 -3.85 7.39
C LEU A 29 12.12 -3.60 6.16
N LYS A 30 11.70 -4.07 4.98
CA LYS A 30 12.42 -3.78 3.72
C LYS A 30 12.34 -2.30 3.37
N VAL A 31 11.17 -1.68 3.50
CA VAL A 31 10.97 -0.24 3.25
C VAL A 31 11.81 0.59 4.22
N ASP A 32 11.80 0.26 5.50
CA ASP A 32 12.61 0.93 6.51
C ASP A 32 14.09 0.92 6.16
N LYS A 33 14.63 -0.25 5.82
CA LYS A 33 16.03 -0.40 5.40
C LYS A 33 16.38 0.47 4.18
N TYR A 34 15.46 0.58 3.19
CA TYR A 34 15.67 1.45 2.04
C TYR A 34 15.68 2.93 2.43
N LEU A 35 14.76 3.34 3.30
CA LEU A 35 14.67 4.73 3.77
C LEU A 35 15.90 5.14 4.57
N VAL A 36 16.38 4.28 5.49
CA VAL A 36 17.62 4.50 6.23
C VAL A 36 18.78 4.71 5.28
N GLY A 37 19.01 3.75 4.36
CA GLY A 37 20.11 3.86 3.39
C GLY A 37 20.00 5.06 2.43
N TRP A 38 18.79 5.45 2.06
CA TRP A 38 18.55 6.64 1.24
C TRP A 38 18.92 7.93 1.98
N ARG A 39 18.49 8.05 3.22
CA ARG A 39 18.72 9.24 4.03
C ARG A 39 20.16 9.36 4.51
N GLU A 40 20.86 8.25 4.72
CA GLU A 40 22.29 8.25 4.96
C GLU A 40 23.08 8.84 3.78
N LYS A 41 22.75 8.46 2.55
CA LYS A 41 23.40 9.00 1.35
C LYS A 41 23.18 10.50 1.16
N ARG A 42 22.11 11.06 1.70
CA ARG A 42 21.74 12.48 1.60
C ARG A 42 22.06 13.29 2.85
N GLN A 43 22.75 12.71 3.82
CA GLN A 43 23.03 13.36 5.12
C GLN A 43 23.75 14.72 5.02
N HIS A 44 24.52 14.93 3.94
CA HIS A 44 25.31 16.16 3.75
C HIS A 44 24.44 17.34 3.27
N GLN A 45 23.26 17.10 2.73
CA GLN A 45 22.40 18.14 2.14
C GLN A 45 21.70 19.02 3.17
N HIS A 46 21.48 18.52 4.40
CA HIS A 46 20.67 19.19 5.46
C HIS A 46 21.27 19.07 6.86
N ALA A 47 22.58 18.86 6.99
CA ALA A 47 23.23 18.53 8.26
C ALA A 47 23.08 19.62 9.35
N SER A 48 22.87 20.87 8.95
CA SER A 48 22.76 22.03 9.86
C SER A 48 21.34 22.60 9.99
N ASP A 49 20.37 22.03 9.27
CA ASP A 49 19.01 22.56 9.26
C ASP A 49 18.15 21.92 10.36
N LEU A 50 17.63 22.78 11.26
CA LEU A 50 16.82 22.35 12.41
C LEU A 50 15.53 21.62 11.99
N ALA A 51 14.97 21.95 10.83
CA ALA A 51 13.78 21.31 10.28
C ALA A 51 14.01 19.82 9.91
N PHE A 52 15.26 19.42 9.73
CA PHE A 52 15.67 18.05 9.41
C PHE A 52 16.29 17.31 10.60
N LYS A 53 16.12 17.79 11.83
CA LYS A 53 16.72 17.21 13.04
C LYS A 53 16.48 15.70 13.20
N ASP A 54 15.28 15.23 12.84
CA ASP A 54 14.89 13.81 12.91
C ASP A 54 14.94 13.11 11.54
N TYR A 55 15.64 13.71 10.57
CA TYR A 55 15.73 13.17 9.21
C TYR A 55 16.53 11.88 9.17
N ARG A 56 17.58 11.77 9.98
CA ARG A 56 18.41 10.57 10.07
C ARG A 56 18.07 9.78 11.33
N ARG A 57 17.72 8.51 11.15
CA ARG A 57 17.44 7.55 12.22
C ARG A 57 17.96 6.18 11.80
N ASP A 58 18.24 5.32 12.79
CA ASP A 58 18.60 3.92 12.56
C ASP A 58 17.37 3.10 12.11
N SER A 59 16.16 3.56 12.44
CA SER A 59 14.89 2.99 11.98
C SER A 59 13.78 4.05 12.08
N TYR A 60 12.82 3.97 11.18
CA TYR A 60 11.59 4.80 11.17
C TYR A 60 10.37 4.02 11.69
N ILE A 61 10.56 2.75 12.06
CA ILE A 61 9.47 1.90 12.54
C ILE A 61 9.04 2.34 13.93
N ILE A 62 7.73 2.62 14.04
CA ILE A 62 7.05 2.91 15.30
C ILE A 62 6.53 1.58 15.86
N SER A 63 6.89 1.27 17.10
CA SER A 63 6.48 0.03 17.75
C SER A 63 5.00 0.05 18.12
N THR A 64 4.26 -0.92 17.59
CA THR A 64 2.83 -1.09 17.85
C THR A 64 2.49 -2.53 18.23
N ALA A 65 1.29 -2.75 18.72
CA ALA A 65 0.74 -4.09 18.95
C ALA A 65 -0.78 -4.06 18.82
N VAL A 66 -1.36 -5.20 18.43
CA VAL A 66 -2.82 -5.40 18.42
C VAL A 66 -3.13 -6.69 19.17
N PRO A 67 -3.02 -6.68 20.54
CA PRO A 67 -3.32 -7.86 21.33
C PRO A 67 -4.80 -8.23 21.25
N ARG A 68 -5.06 -9.53 21.13
CA ARG A 68 -6.40 -10.12 21.13
C ARG A 68 -6.81 -10.55 22.54
N PHE A 69 -8.08 -10.40 22.84
CA PHE A 69 -8.74 -10.98 23.99
C PHE A 69 -9.22 -12.41 23.68
N GLY A 70 -9.52 -13.20 24.67
CA GLY A 70 -10.00 -14.57 24.47
C GLY A 70 -11.28 -14.70 23.66
N THR A 71 -12.08 -13.64 23.58
CA THR A 71 -13.28 -13.52 22.73
C THR A 71 -13.00 -13.18 21.26
N GLY A 72 -11.71 -12.93 20.90
CA GLY A 72 -11.31 -12.51 19.56
C GLY A 72 -11.29 -11.00 19.35
N GLU A 73 -11.86 -10.21 20.26
CA GLU A 73 -11.74 -8.75 20.25
C GLU A 73 -10.28 -8.31 20.39
N ALA A 74 -9.96 -7.13 19.92
CA ALA A 74 -8.60 -6.62 20.00
C ALA A 74 -8.55 -5.13 20.34
N LYS A 75 -7.37 -4.65 20.75
CA LYS A 75 -7.09 -3.23 20.94
C LYS A 75 -5.82 -2.83 20.22
N GLY A 76 -5.81 -1.63 19.60
CA GLY A 76 -4.60 -1.02 19.06
C GLY A 76 -3.78 -0.39 20.18
N VAL A 77 -2.46 -0.61 20.13
CA VAL A 77 -1.51 -0.02 21.09
C VAL A 77 -0.34 0.56 20.30
N ILE A 78 -0.02 1.83 20.54
CA ILE A 78 1.21 2.48 20.08
C ILE A 78 2.11 2.68 21.31
N LYS A 79 3.35 2.21 21.23
CA LYS A 79 4.25 2.11 22.39
C LYS A 79 5.12 3.37 22.58
N GLU A 80 5.03 4.34 21.67
CA GLU A 80 5.79 5.58 21.70
C GLU A 80 4.96 6.76 21.20
N SER A 81 5.45 7.98 21.40
CA SER A 81 4.73 9.19 20.98
C SER A 81 4.80 9.37 19.47
N VAL A 82 3.64 9.59 18.85
CA VAL A 82 3.50 9.91 17.42
C VAL A 82 3.05 11.34 17.14
N ARG A 83 3.16 12.21 18.17
CA ARG A 83 2.75 13.61 18.06
C ARG A 83 3.55 14.35 17.00
N GLY A 84 2.85 14.92 16.04
CA GLY A 84 3.45 15.71 14.95
C GLY A 84 4.15 14.87 13.87
N TYR A 85 4.04 13.55 13.92
CA TYR A 85 4.62 12.67 12.90
C TYR A 85 3.83 12.68 11.58
N ASP A 86 4.54 12.51 10.50
CA ASP A 86 4.01 12.08 9.21
C ASP A 86 4.04 10.54 9.19
N LEU A 87 2.88 9.92 9.42
CA LEU A 87 2.74 8.49 9.63
C LEU A 87 2.34 7.75 8.37
N TYR A 88 3.01 6.63 8.13
CA TYR A 88 2.68 5.67 7.09
C TYR A 88 2.33 4.32 7.72
N LEU A 89 1.04 3.98 7.69
CA LEU A 89 0.53 2.70 8.19
C LEU A 89 0.46 1.71 7.04
N MET A 90 1.01 0.52 7.23
CA MET A 90 1.07 -0.51 6.19
C MET A 90 0.32 -1.76 6.63
N VAL A 91 -0.62 -2.24 5.81
CA VAL A 91 -1.41 -3.44 6.09
C VAL A 91 -1.60 -4.27 4.83
N ASP A 92 -1.32 -5.57 4.91
CA ASP A 92 -1.70 -6.55 3.89
C ASP A 92 -2.97 -7.27 4.36
N VAL A 93 -4.09 -6.92 3.74
CA VAL A 93 -5.40 -7.51 4.06
C VAL A 93 -5.55 -8.92 3.52
N THR A 94 -4.64 -9.37 2.66
CA THR A 94 -4.69 -10.71 2.04
C THR A 94 -3.82 -11.73 2.76
N ASN A 95 -3.10 -11.33 3.81
CA ASN A 95 -2.22 -12.22 4.53
C ASN A 95 -3.00 -13.23 5.38
N TYR A 96 -3.20 -14.42 4.84
CA TYR A 96 -3.90 -15.53 5.49
C TYR A 96 -3.01 -16.37 6.43
N SER A 97 -1.72 -16.06 6.52
CA SER A 97 -0.77 -16.82 7.34
C SER A 97 -0.86 -16.52 8.84
N LEU A 98 -1.42 -15.37 9.20
CA LEU A 98 -1.57 -14.97 10.59
C LEU A 98 -2.80 -15.62 11.22
N THR A 99 -2.62 -16.07 12.46
CA THR A 99 -3.67 -16.70 13.24
C THR A 99 -3.84 -16.01 14.60
N TYR A 100 -5.00 -16.21 15.20
CA TYR A 100 -5.28 -15.83 16.59
C TYR A 100 -6.24 -16.85 17.24
N SER A 101 -6.22 -16.92 18.56
CA SER A 101 -7.09 -17.82 19.30
C SER A 101 -8.38 -17.14 19.73
N VAL A 102 -9.52 -17.81 19.51
CA VAL A 102 -10.84 -17.45 20.04
C VAL A 102 -11.41 -18.63 20.80
N CYS A 103 -11.67 -18.45 22.07
CA CYS A 103 -12.20 -19.51 22.95
C CYS A 103 -11.40 -20.83 22.86
N GLY A 104 -10.08 -20.72 22.68
CA GLY A 104 -9.19 -21.88 22.57
C GLY A 104 -9.06 -22.49 21.17
N HIS A 105 -9.76 -21.95 20.17
CA HIS A 105 -9.65 -22.38 18.76
C HIS A 105 -8.77 -21.43 17.96
N GLU A 106 -7.92 -21.98 17.11
CA GLU A 106 -7.11 -21.19 16.18
C GLU A 106 -7.94 -20.76 14.97
N ASN A 107 -7.85 -19.48 14.64
CA ASN A 107 -8.54 -18.85 13.50
C ASN A 107 -7.53 -18.09 12.65
N HIS A 108 -7.59 -18.26 11.34
CA HIS A 108 -6.84 -17.41 10.41
C HIS A 108 -7.46 -16.03 10.33
N MET A 109 -6.61 -15.01 10.26
CA MET A 109 -7.08 -13.65 10.09
C MET A 109 -7.69 -13.46 8.69
N SER A 110 -8.92 -12.96 8.67
CA SER A 110 -9.62 -12.55 7.45
C SER A 110 -9.19 -11.15 6.99
N PRO A 111 -9.53 -10.74 5.76
CA PRO A 111 -9.38 -9.35 5.33
C PRO A 111 -10.04 -8.34 6.29
N ASP A 112 -11.20 -8.69 6.86
CA ASP A 112 -11.92 -7.87 7.83
C ASP A 112 -11.15 -7.73 9.14
N ASP A 113 -10.50 -8.79 9.62
CA ASP A 113 -9.65 -8.74 10.80
C ASP A 113 -8.47 -7.78 10.60
N HIS A 114 -7.79 -7.86 9.47
CA HIS A 114 -6.68 -6.97 9.13
C HIS A 114 -7.14 -5.51 8.99
N TYR A 115 -8.27 -5.29 8.34
CA TYR A 115 -8.85 -3.97 8.19
C TYR A 115 -9.31 -3.40 9.53
N ALA A 116 -9.91 -4.22 10.40
CA ALA A 116 -10.26 -3.82 11.76
C ALA A 116 -9.01 -3.47 12.60
N ASP A 117 -7.91 -4.21 12.46
CA ASP A 117 -6.66 -3.92 13.15
C ASP A 117 -6.03 -2.59 12.68
N LEU A 118 -6.10 -2.30 11.37
CA LEU A 118 -5.72 -0.98 10.83
C LEU A 118 -6.51 0.14 11.52
N LYS A 119 -7.84 0.01 11.59
CA LYS A 119 -8.70 1.02 12.24
C LYS A 119 -8.35 1.19 13.73
N ARG A 120 -8.04 0.12 14.44
CA ARG A 120 -7.61 0.16 15.85
C ARG A 120 -6.32 0.96 16.03
N ILE A 121 -5.35 0.80 15.13
CA ILE A 121 -4.10 1.58 15.17
C ILE A 121 -4.37 3.04 14.82
N ILE A 122 -5.17 3.36 13.79
CA ILE A 122 -5.57 4.73 13.48
C ILE A 122 -6.25 5.39 14.68
N ALA A 123 -7.17 4.69 15.34
CA ALA A 123 -7.82 5.17 16.56
C ALA A 123 -6.82 5.42 17.72
N ALA A 124 -5.80 4.57 17.84
CA ALA A 124 -4.74 4.73 18.86
C ALA A 124 -3.84 5.94 18.59
N VAL A 125 -3.69 6.39 17.34
CA VAL A 125 -3.02 7.65 17.00
C VAL A 125 -3.76 8.83 17.62
N GLY A 126 -5.09 8.76 17.71
CA GLY A 126 -5.94 9.73 18.43
C GLY A 126 -5.83 11.15 17.91
N GLY A 127 -5.66 11.36 16.61
CA GLY A 127 -5.55 12.67 15.97
C GLY A 127 -4.28 13.45 16.33
N LYS A 128 -3.25 12.81 16.87
CA LYS A 128 -2.00 13.47 17.30
C LYS A 128 -0.94 13.54 16.22
N ALA A 129 -1.03 12.69 15.20
CA ALA A 129 -0.15 12.78 14.03
C ALA A 129 -0.44 14.07 13.24
N ARG A 130 0.53 14.53 12.49
CA ARG A 130 0.34 15.64 11.56
C ARG A 130 -0.39 15.20 10.30
N ARG A 131 -0.03 14.01 9.79
CA ARG A 131 -0.62 13.39 8.60
C ARG A 131 -0.66 11.88 8.78
N ILE A 132 -1.66 11.23 8.22
CA ILE A 132 -1.76 9.78 8.19
C ILE A 132 -1.91 9.34 6.73
N THR A 133 -0.97 8.55 6.26
CA THR A 133 -1.02 7.84 4.98
C THR A 133 -1.17 6.35 5.24
N VAL A 134 -2.12 5.70 4.58
CA VAL A 134 -2.32 4.25 4.67
C VAL A 134 -1.86 3.60 3.39
N ILE A 135 -1.01 2.58 3.49
CA ILE A 135 -0.54 1.75 2.38
C ILE A 135 -1.21 0.38 2.49
N ILE A 136 -2.06 0.07 1.54
CA ILE A 136 -2.75 -1.21 1.42
C ILE A 136 -2.36 -1.82 0.07
N PRO A 137 -1.33 -2.69 -0.01
CA PRO A 137 -0.84 -3.24 -1.28
C PRO A 137 -1.93 -3.86 -2.14
N PHE A 138 -2.83 -4.63 -1.53
CA PHE A 138 -4.08 -5.08 -2.16
C PHE A 138 -5.25 -4.32 -1.50
N LEU A 139 -5.89 -3.43 -2.26
CA LEU A 139 -6.94 -2.56 -1.73
C LEU A 139 -8.10 -3.38 -1.18
N TYR A 140 -8.44 -3.15 0.09
CA TYR A 140 -9.56 -3.81 0.77
C TYR A 140 -10.88 -3.55 0.02
N GLU A 141 -11.66 -4.62 -0.19
CA GLU A 141 -12.94 -4.62 -0.93
C GLU A 141 -12.86 -4.06 -2.37
N SER A 142 -11.68 -4.05 -3.00
CA SER A 142 -11.47 -3.44 -4.32
C SER A 142 -12.34 -4.03 -5.44
N ARG A 143 -12.81 -5.28 -5.30
CA ARG A 143 -13.70 -5.92 -6.27
C ARG A 143 -15.13 -5.41 -6.17
N GLN A 144 -15.54 -4.88 -5.01
CA GLN A 144 -16.85 -4.29 -4.78
C GLN A 144 -16.82 -2.77 -5.00
N HIS A 145 -16.39 -2.38 -6.21
CA HIS A 145 -16.18 -0.99 -6.65
C HIS A 145 -17.38 -0.37 -7.36
N LYS A 146 -18.39 -1.16 -7.73
CA LYS A 146 -19.61 -0.71 -8.41
C LYS A 146 -20.82 -1.56 -7.96
N ARG A 147 -22.00 -1.01 -8.10
CA ARG A 147 -23.28 -1.71 -7.89
C ARG A 147 -24.01 -1.86 -9.20
N THR A 148 -24.63 -2.99 -9.41
CA THR A 148 -25.54 -3.27 -10.54
C THR A 148 -26.94 -3.58 -10.07
N ALA A 149 -27.12 -3.89 -8.80
CA ALA A 149 -28.39 -4.24 -8.17
C ALA A 149 -28.46 -3.70 -6.71
N ARG A 150 -29.16 -4.38 -5.82
CA ARG A 150 -29.22 -4.09 -4.39
C ARG A 150 -28.04 -4.71 -3.66
N GLU A 151 -26.85 -4.14 -3.89
CA GLU A 151 -25.58 -4.60 -3.36
C GLU A 151 -24.97 -3.52 -2.48
N SER A 152 -24.14 -3.90 -1.54
CA SER A 152 -23.29 -2.97 -0.81
C SER A 152 -22.20 -2.38 -1.75
N LEU A 153 -21.63 -1.25 -1.39
CA LEU A 153 -20.52 -0.63 -2.11
C LEU A 153 -19.32 -0.52 -1.17
N ASP A 154 -18.80 -1.71 -0.79
CA ASP A 154 -17.89 -1.84 0.35
C ASP A 154 -16.56 -1.14 0.16
N CYS A 155 -16.02 -1.12 -1.07
CA CYS A 155 -14.81 -0.37 -1.36
C CYS A 155 -14.97 1.13 -1.06
N ALA A 156 -16.06 1.74 -1.51
CA ALA A 156 -16.33 3.16 -1.27
C ALA A 156 -16.54 3.44 0.23
N LEU A 157 -17.30 2.58 0.91
CA LEU A 157 -17.55 2.70 2.35
C LEU A 157 -16.25 2.61 3.15
N ALA A 158 -15.37 1.65 2.81
CA ALA A 158 -14.09 1.49 3.47
C ALA A 158 -13.19 2.73 3.29
N LEU A 159 -13.11 3.28 2.07
CA LEU A 159 -12.34 4.50 1.81
C LEU A 159 -12.89 5.70 2.59
N GLN A 160 -14.22 5.86 2.62
CA GLN A 160 -14.89 6.92 3.39
C GLN A 160 -14.68 6.76 4.89
N GLU A 161 -14.75 5.54 5.42
CA GLU A 161 -14.49 5.24 6.83
C GLU A 161 -13.07 5.65 7.22
N LEU A 162 -12.06 5.23 6.46
CA LEU A 162 -10.66 5.62 6.74
C LEU A 162 -10.46 7.14 6.72
N THR A 163 -11.05 7.83 5.74
CA THR A 163 -10.92 9.29 5.66
C THR A 163 -11.67 10.01 6.77
N ALA A 164 -12.83 9.49 7.20
CA ALA A 164 -13.56 9.99 8.37
C ALA A 164 -12.77 9.78 9.69
N MET A 165 -11.93 8.75 9.76
CA MET A 165 -11.02 8.51 10.88
C MET A 165 -9.76 9.39 10.86
N GLY A 166 -9.59 10.27 9.86
CA GLY A 166 -8.47 11.19 9.76
C GLY A 166 -7.32 10.73 8.86
N VAL A 167 -7.54 9.73 8.00
CA VAL A 167 -6.57 9.37 6.96
C VAL A 167 -6.59 10.43 5.86
N ASP A 168 -5.39 10.91 5.48
CA ASP A 168 -5.22 11.94 4.46
C ASP A 168 -4.93 11.37 3.08
N ASN A 169 -4.16 10.28 3.05
CA ASN A 169 -3.78 9.64 1.79
C ASN A 169 -3.91 8.12 1.89
N ILE A 170 -4.30 7.48 0.79
CA ILE A 170 -4.36 6.04 0.64
C ILE A 170 -3.52 5.66 -0.58
N ILE A 171 -2.58 4.74 -0.41
CA ILE A 171 -1.71 4.21 -1.45
C ILE A 171 -1.99 2.72 -1.63
N THR A 172 -2.22 2.29 -2.86
CA THR A 172 -2.41 0.88 -3.21
C THR A 172 -1.63 0.52 -4.47
N PHE A 173 -1.48 -0.78 -4.76
CA PHE A 173 -0.90 -1.23 -6.01
C PHE A 173 -1.99 -1.76 -6.94
N ASP A 174 -2.01 -1.27 -8.18
CA ASP A 174 -2.87 -1.75 -9.25
C ASP A 174 -4.34 -1.96 -8.82
N ALA A 175 -4.98 -0.89 -8.35
CA ALA A 175 -6.37 -0.95 -7.94
C ALA A 175 -7.24 -1.60 -9.03
N HIS A 176 -8.15 -2.49 -8.63
CA HIS A 176 -9.03 -3.22 -9.55
C HIS A 176 -9.80 -2.29 -10.50
N ASP A 177 -10.24 -1.16 -9.96
CA ASP A 177 -10.76 -0.02 -10.73
C ASP A 177 -10.29 1.28 -10.07
N PRO A 178 -9.42 2.08 -10.72
CA PRO A 178 -8.88 3.31 -10.13
C PRO A 178 -9.95 4.39 -9.88
N ARG A 179 -11.15 4.26 -10.45
CA ARG A 179 -12.26 5.21 -10.22
C ARG A 179 -12.83 5.15 -8.80
N VAL A 180 -12.43 4.16 -7.98
CA VAL A 180 -12.78 4.12 -6.56
C VAL A 180 -12.34 5.39 -5.81
N GLN A 181 -11.32 6.11 -6.30
CA GLN A 181 -10.90 7.40 -5.78
C GLN A 181 -12.04 8.46 -5.76
N ASN A 182 -13.03 8.31 -6.64
CA ASN A 182 -14.18 9.22 -6.69
C ASN A 182 -15.04 9.17 -5.41
N ALA A 183 -14.89 8.14 -4.56
CA ALA A 183 -15.56 8.05 -3.26
C ALA A 183 -14.99 9.04 -2.23
N ILE A 184 -13.77 9.53 -2.44
CA ILE A 184 -13.02 10.41 -1.50
C ILE A 184 -12.36 11.59 -2.24
N PRO A 185 -13.12 12.44 -2.96
CA PRO A 185 -12.58 13.42 -3.91
C PRO A 185 -11.72 14.52 -3.27
N LEU A 186 -11.77 14.70 -1.96
CA LEU A 186 -11.00 15.71 -1.22
C LEU A 186 -9.78 15.11 -0.48
N LYS A 187 -9.48 13.84 -0.71
CA LYS A 187 -8.35 13.14 -0.07
C LYS A 187 -7.43 12.51 -1.11
N GLY A 188 -6.18 12.29 -0.74
CA GLY A 188 -5.20 11.66 -1.61
C GLY A 188 -5.52 10.18 -1.83
N PHE A 189 -5.48 9.75 -3.09
CA PHE A 189 -5.54 8.34 -3.46
C PHE A 189 -4.54 8.08 -4.58
N GLU A 190 -3.64 7.14 -4.37
CA GLU A 190 -2.64 6.76 -5.35
C GLU A 190 -2.69 5.26 -5.64
N THR A 191 -2.71 4.91 -6.92
CA THR A 191 -2.56 3.53 -7.36
C THR A 191 -1.25 3.39 -8.14
N VAL A 192 -0.30 2.67 -7.54
CA VAL A 192 1.03 2.46 -8.12
C VAL A 192 0.96 1.31 -9.12
N GLN A 193 1.39 1.55 -10.35
CA GLN A 193 1.43 0.54 -11.39
C GLN A 193 2.67 -0.35 -11.23
N PRO A 194 2.53 -1.69 -11.11
CA PRO A 194 3.65 -2.60 -10.89
C PRO A 194 4.41 -2.97 -12.17
N ALA A 195 3.96 -2.51 -13.34
CA ALA A 195 4.48 -2.91 -14.66
C ALA A 195 6.01 -2.81 -14.76
N TYR A 196 6.60 -1.71 -14.27
CA TYR A 196 8.06 -1.55 -14.26
C TYR A 196 8.77 -2.66 -13.48
N GLN A 197 8.23 -3.05 -12.32
CA GLN A 197 8.83 -4.10 -11.50
C GLN A 197 8.67 -5.48 -12.15
N PHE A 198 7.56 -5.74 -12.82
CA PHE A 198 7.37 -6.96 -13.60
C PHE A 198 8.35 -7.05 -14.76
N ILE A 199 8.49 -5.98 -15.56
CA ILE A 199 9.46 -5.93 -16.66
C ILE A 199 10.87 -6.18 -16.13
N LYS A 200 11.27 -5.47 -15.09
CA LYS A 200 12.58 -5.64 -14.47
C LYS A 200 12.80 -7.07 -13.96
N GLY A 201 11.76 -7.67 -13.36
CA GLY A 201 11.80 -9.05 -12.89
C GLY A 201 11.93 -10.06 -14.05
N ILE A 202 11.19 -9.87 -15.12
CA ILE A 202 11.24 -10.71 -16.32
C ILE A 202 12.64 -10.64 -16.94
N LEU A 203 13.14 -9.44 -17.23
CA LEU A 203 14.46 -9.24 -17.85
C LEU A 203 15.62 -9.75 -16.99
N LYS A 204 15.45 -9.79 -15.66
CA LYS A 204 16.48 -10.33 -14.77
C LYS A 204 16.50 -11.85 -14.71
N ASN A 205 15.36 -12.51 -14.91
CA ASN A 205 15.21 -13.95 -14.68
C ASN A 205 15.04 -14.77 -15.97
N CYS A 206 14.96 -14.10 -17.13
CA CYS A 206 14.79 -14.75 -18.44
C CYS A 206 15.90 -14.25 -19.38
N ASP A 207 17.07 -14.90 -19.32
CA ASP A 207 18.27 -14.47 -20.08
C ASP A 207 18.07 -14.60 -21.59
N ASP A 208 17.25 -15.55 -22.07
CA ASP A 208 17.02 -15.83 -23.50
C ASP A 208 15.82 -15.05 -24.07
N LEU A 209 15.20 -14.14 -23.32
CA LEU A 209 14.02 -13.40 -23.76
C LEU A 209 14.37 -12.39 -24.86
N LYS A 210 13.78 -12.56 -26.03
CA LYS A 210 13.86 -11.59 -27.11
C LYS A 210 12.63 -10.70 -27.11
N LEU A 211 12.86 -9.38 -27.09
CA LEU A 211 11.80 -8.36 -27.07
C LEU A 211 11.46 -7.93 -28.51
N ASP A 212 10.85 -8.83 -29.27
CA ASP A 212 10.35 -8.58 -30.61
C ASP A 212 9.05 -9.35 -30.85
N ASN A 213 8.29 -8.98 -31.89
CA ASN A 213 6.98 -9.55 -32.19
C ASN A 213 7.03 -11.00 -32.67
N ASP A 214 8.20 -11.49 -33.11
CA ASP A 214 8.36 -12.90 -33.56
C ASP A 214 8.54 -13.86 -32.38
N HIS A 215 8.98 -13.35 -31.22
CA HIS A 215 9.34 -14.17 -30.05
C HIS A 215 8.52 -13.89 -28.80
N LEU A 216 7.87 -12.72 -28.69
CA LEU A 216 7.13 -12.33 -27.49
C LEU A 216 5.80 -11.68 -27.84
N MET A 217 4.75 -12.11 -27.15
CA MET A 217 3.43 -11.51 -27.17
C MET A 217 2.90 -11.39 -25.74
N ILE A 218 2.25 -10.29 -25.42
CA ILE A 218 1.54 -10.11 -24.14
C ILE A 218 0.09 -10.56 -24.34
N ILE A 219 -0.38 -11.47 -23.48
CA ILE A 219 -1.74 -11.99 -23.59
C ILE A 219 -2.54 -11.65 -22.33
N SER A 220 -3.68 -10.97 -22.52
CA SER A 220 -4.66 -10.77 -21.46
C SER A 220 -5.47 -12.05 -21.25
N PRO A 221 -5.65 -12.51 -19.98
CA PRO A 221 -6.43 -13.72 -19.68
C PRO A 221 -7.94 -13.52 -19.86
N ASP A 222 -8.43 -12.29 -19.86
CA ASP A 222 -9.83 -11.93 -20.07
C ASP A 222 -9.98 -10.43 -20.41
N GLU A 223 -11.21 -9.97 -20.63
CA GLU A 223 -11.49 -8.56 -20.93
C GLU A 223 -11.05 -7.61 -19.80
N GLY A 224 -11.17 -8.03 -18.53
CA GLY A 224 -10.81 -7.22 -17.36
C GLY A 224 -9.32 -6.91 -17.26
N GLY A 225 -8.47 -7.78 -17.79
CA GLY A 225 -7.02 -7.61 -17.84
C GLY A 225 -6.49 -6.79 -19.02
N THR A 226 -7.35 -6.47 -20.00
CA THR A 226 -6.93 -5.89 -21.28
C THR A 226 -6.11 -4.60 -21.13
N ASN A 227 -6.55 -3.66 -20.32
CA ASN A 227 -5.84 -2.39 -20.13
C ASN A 227 -4.41 -2.58 -19.59
N ARG A 228 -4.22 -3.55 -18.68
CA ARG A 228 -2.90 -3.88 -18.13
C ARG A 228 -2.02 -4.53 -19.18
N ALA A 229 -2.59 -5.44 -19.98
CA ALA A 229 -1.88 -6.11 -21.07
C ALA A 229 -1.45 -5.10 -22.16
N VAL A 230 -2.35 -4.21 -22.58
CA VAL A 230 -2.06 -3.12 -23.54
C VAL A 230 -0.92 -2.23 -23.01
N TYR A 231 -0.99 -1.81 -21.76
CA TYR A 231 0.07 -0.98 -21.17
C TYR A 231 1.43 -1.70 -21.21
N LEU A 232 1.46 -2.95 -20.78
CA LEU A 232 2.70 -3.74 -20.75
C LEU A 232 3.25 -3.98 -22.16
N ALA A 233 2.39 -4.36 -23.12
CA ALA A 233 2.75 -4.57 -24.51
C ALA A 233 3.33 -3.29 -25.15
N ASN A 234 2.69 -2.14 -24.91
CA ASN A 234 3.19 -0.86 -25.40
C ASN A 234 4.55 -0.47 -24.83
N VAL A 235 4.78 -0.73 -23.52
CA VAL A 235 6.08 -0.45 -22.90
C VAL A 235 7.18 -1.34 -23.46
N LEU A 236 6.87 -2.60 -23.76
CA LEU A 236 7.83 -3.58 -24.32
C LEU A 236 7.97 -3.46 -25.84
N GLY A 237 7.05 -2.79 -26.52
CA GLY A 237 7.05 -2.66 -27.98
C GLY A 237 6.67 -3.96 -28.70
N VAL A 238 5.78 -4.79 -28.12
CA VAL A 238 5.36 -6.07 -28.66
C VAL A 238 3.85 -6.14 -28.84
N ASP A 239 3.38 -7.12 -29.60
CA ASP A 239 1.96 -7.34 -29.85
C ASP A 239 1.19 -7.83 -28.63
N MET A 240 -0.13 -7.59 -28.62
CA MET A 240 -1.04 -8.02 -27.57
C MET A 240 -2.15 -8.92 -28.11
N GLY A 241 -2.39 -10.02 -27.39
CA GLY A 241 -3.53 -10.91 -27.58
C GLY A 241 -4.47 -10.90 -26.39
N MET A 242 -5.66 -11.44 -26.53
CA MET A 242 -6.64 -11.58 -25.46
C MET A 242 -7.38 -12.91 -25.57
N PHE A 243 -7.59 -13.57 -24.42
CA PHE A 243 -8.52 -14.68 -24.32
C PHE A 243 -9.92 -14.20 -23.98
N TYR A 244 -10.92 -14.73 -24.66
CA TYR A 244 -12.32 -14.51 -24.31
C TYR A 244 -12.74 -15.50 -23.22
N LYS A 245 -13.27 -14.97 -22.12
CA LYS A 245 -13.80 -15.78 -21.00
C LYS A 245 -15.31 -15.63 -20.92
N ARG A 246 -16.04 -16.68 -21.31
CA ARG A 246 -17.47 -16.77 -21.07
C ARG A 246 -17.75 -17.32 -19.68
N ARG A 247 -18.65 -16.66 -18.94
CA ARG A 247 -19.24 -17.22 -17.71
C ARG A 247 -20.62 -17.78 -18.07
N ASP A 248 -20.83 -19.06 -17.85
CA ASP A 248 -22.16 -19.64 -17.86
C ASP A 248 -22.79 -19.33 -16.49
N TYR A 249 -23.88 -18.56 -16.48
CA TYR A 249 -24.68 -18.22 -15.32
C TYR A 249 -25.79 -19.24 -15.14
#